data_45d6445db5ae336f70146be23ee4f173
#
_entry.id   45d6445db5ae336f70146be23ee4f173
#
_cell.length_a   1.000
_cell.length_b   1.000
_cell.length_c   1.000
_cell.angle_alpha   90.00
_cell.angle_beta   90.00
_cell.angle_gamma   90.00
#
_symmetry.space_group_name_H-M   'P 1'
#
loop_
_entity.id
_entity.type
_entity.pdbx_description
1 polymer ?
#
loop_
_entity_poly.entity_id
_entity_poly.type
_entity_poly.pdbx_seq_one_letter_code
_entity_poly.pdbx_strand_id
1 'polypeptide(L)'
;MPTKAELENQVESNSQEIRRLQRALKQAHIDLPEIQRKELDNPVPHWIPAVETALNRAEAEWNRVVIEPDARIDDYIRTRDGLGWSWAEQYKKNGQFAWCGAFAAYAWSSVRLDIRQKIFPSCYRFYSRWGKTQRCIEPSLMLPGDIVIISTVNGASWGDHITVATSAPSSDGTFETIEGNARGILGNGSTGEGVIKLTRPMERVMYVYRVLEEDLA
;
A
#
# COMPACT_ATOMS: atom_id res chain seq x y z
N MET A 1 19.01 -8.19 -18.01
CA MET A 1 18.00 -7.11 -17.98
C MET A 1 17.14 -7.26 -19.21
N PRO A 2 15.82 -7.16 -19.10
CA PRO A 2 14.96 -7.22 -20.28
C PRO A 2 15.26 -6.05 -21.22
N THR A 3 15.14 -6.28 -22.52
CA THR A 3 15.29 -5.26 -23.54
C THR A 3 14.07 -4.33 -23.54
N LYS A 4 14.22 -3.13 -24.13
CA LYS A 4 13.10 -2.18 -24.27
C LYS A 4 11.89 -2.84 -24.98
N ALA A 5 12.15 -3.64 -26.02
CA ALA A 5 11.10 -4.34 -26.76
C ALA A 5 10.38 -5.41 -25.90
N GLU A 6 11.08 -6.11 -25.01
CA GLU A 6 10.46 -7.06 -24.09
C GLU A 6 9.58 -6.36 -23.07
N LEU A 7 9.99 -5.18 -22.57
CA LEU A 7 9.18 -4.37 -21.66
C LEU A 7 7.93 -3.81 -22.36
N GLU A 8 8.05 -3.32 -23.59
CA GLU A 8 6.92 -2.83 -24.38
C GLU A 8 5.91 -3.97 -24.67
N ASN A 9 6.39 -5.17 -25.00
CA ASN A 9 5.53 -6.34 -25.18
C ASN A 9 4.84 -6.77 -23.88
N GLN A 10 5.53 -6.69 -22.72
CA GLN A 10 4.94 -6.99 -21.43
C GLN A 10 3.83 -5.99 -21.05
N VAL A 11 4.06 -4.70 -21.32
CA VAL A 11 3.06 -3.64 -21.07
C VAL A 11 1.83 -3.84 -21.95
N GLU A 12 2.03 -4.18 -23.23
CA GLU A 12 0.94 -4.47 -24.17
C GLU A 12 0.11 -5.69 -23.72
N SER A 13 0.78 -6.78 -23.31
CA SER A 13 0.15 -8.00 -22.78
C SER A 13 -0.67 -7.72 -21.53
N ASN A 14 -0.11 -6.99 -20.58
CA ASN A 14 -0.81 -6.61 -19.35
C ASN A 14 -2.02 -5.73 -19.64
N SER A 15 -1.91 -4.82 -20.60
CA SER A 15 -3.00 -3.94 -21.03
C SER A 15 -4.15 -4.72 -21.68
N GLN A 16 -3.83 -5.79 -22.42
CA GLN A 16 -4.84 -6.67 -23.03
C GLN A 16 -5.57 -7.49 -21.98
N GLU A 17 -4.86 -8.00 -20.98
CA GLU A 17 -5.47 -8.76 -19.88
C GLU A 17 -6.36 -7.87 -19.00
N ILE A 18 -5.94 -6.64 -18.70
CA ILE A 18 -6.77 -5.67 -18.00
C ILE A 18 -8.07 -5.42 -18.77
N ARG A 19 -8.00 -5.19 -20.10
CA ARG A 19 -9.20 -5.03 -20.94
C ARG A 19 -10.09 -6.27 -20.98
N ARG A 20 -9.50 -7.47 -20.90
CA ARG A 20 -10.24 -8.74 -20.82
C ARG A 20 -11.00 -8.85 -19.50
N LEU A 21 -10.33 -8.57 -18.37
CA LEU A 21 -10.91 -8.61 -17.03
C LEU A 21 -12.02 -7.56 -16.87
N GLN A 22 -11.82 -6.35 -17.40
CA GLN A 22 -12.86 -5.30 -17.41
C GLN A 22 -14.11 -5.74 -18.18
N ARG A 23 -13.94 -6.41 -19.33
CA ARG A 23 -15.06 -6.97 -20.09
C ARG A 23 -15.78 -8.09 -19.34
N ALA A 24 -15.05 -8.99 -18.68
CA ALA A 24 -15.61 -10.06 -17.87
C ALA A 24 -16.40 -9.52 -16.67
N LEU A 25 -15.90 -8.50 -16.00
CA LEU A 25 -16.60 -7.77 -14.93
C LEU A 25 -17.91 -7.13 -15.43
N LYS A 26 -17.88 -6.51 -16.59
CA LYS A 26 -19.06 -5.89 -17.22
C LYS A 26 -20.11 -6.94 -17.61
N GLN A 27 -19.70 -8.12 -18.04
CA GLN A 27 -20.60 -9.24 -18.38
C GLN A 27 -21.20 -9.92 -17.15
N ALA A 28 -20.51 -9.92 -16.02
CA ALA A 28 -20.98 -10.54 -14.78
C ALA A 28 -22.10 -9.77 -14.07
N HIS A 29 -22.58 -8.64 -14.64
CA HIS A 29 -23.65 -7.80 -14.08
C HIS A 29 -23.43 -7.43 -12.60
N ILE A 30 -22.17 -7.22 -12.19
CA ILE A 30 -21.89 -6.75 -10.86
C ILE A 30 -22.36 -5.29 -10.75
N ASP A 31 -23.32 -5.05 -9.86
CA ASP A 31 -23.83 -3.70 -9.56
C ASP A 31 -22.79 -2.94 -8.73
N LEU A 32 -21.78 -2.42 -9.42
CA LEU A 32 -20.79 -1.54 -8.81
C LEU A 32 -21.41 -0.17 -8.52
N PRO A 33 -21.08 0.47 -7.38
CA PRO A 33 -21.42 1.85 -7.15
C PRO A 33 -21.01 2.74 -8.32
N GLU A 34 -21.79 3.78 -8.62
CA GLU A 34 -21.61 4.63 -9.83
C GLU A 34 -20.21 5.25 -9.93
N ILE A 35 -19.57 5.51 -8.78
CA ILE A 35 -18.19 6.01 -8.70
C ILE A 35 -17.21 4.97 -9.22
N GLN A 36 -17.39 3.70 -8.88
CA GLN A 36 -16.52 2.61 -9.31
C GLN A 36 -16.72 2.25 -10.79
N ARG A 37 -17.93 2.47 -11.35
CA ARG A 37 -18.17 2.34 -12.80
C ARG A 37 -17.40 3.40 -13.60
N LYS A 38 -17.37 4.64 -13.14
CA LYS A 38 -16.62 5.73 -13.80
C LYS A 38 -15.12 5.46 -13.83
N GLU A 39 -14.56 4.83 -12.78
CA GLU A 39 -13.14 4.44 -12.74
C GLU A 39 -12.82 3.30 -13.70
N LEU A 40 -13.75 2.36 -13.93
CA LEU A 40 -13.57 1.25 -14.87
C LEU A 40 -13.73 1.66 -16.35
N ASP A 41 -14.52 2.70 -16.64
CA ASP A 41 -14.76 3.22 -17.99
C ASP A 41 -13.71 4.28 -18.41
N ASN A 42 -12.84 4.73 -17.52
CA ASN A 42 -11.81 5.72 -17.81
C ASN A 42 -10.54 5.08 -18.40
N PRO A 43 -9.92 5.67 -19.44
CA PRO A 43 -8.61 5.21 -19.89
C PRO A 43 -7.59 5.42 -18.78
N VAL A 44 -6.86 4.36 -18.46
CA VAL A 44 -5.73 4.28 -17.52
C VAL A 44 -5.54 5.55 -16.67
N PRO A 45 -5.98 5.55 -15.40
CA PRO A 45 -5.98 6.78 -14.61
C PRO A 45 -4.59 7.41 -14.54
N HIS A 46 -4.49 8.74 -14.59
CA HIS A 46 -3.25 9.51 -14.50
C HIS A 46 -2.43 9.24 -13.22
N TRP A 47 -2.99 8.57 -12.23
CA TRP A 47 -2.31 8.18 -10.99
C TRP A 47 -1.40 6.94 -11.12
N ILE A 48 -1.44 6.17 -12.23
CA ILE A 48 -0.57 5.00 -12.43
C ILE A 48 0.92 5.31 -12.22
N PRO A 49 1.51 6.39 -12.75
CA PRO A 49 2.91 6.71 -12.48
C PRO A 49 3.21 6.93 -10.99
N ALA A 50 2.25 7.47 -10.22
CA ALA A 50 2.41 7.65 -8.78
C ALA A 50 2.37 6.32 -8.03
N VAL A 51 1.48 5.40 -8.43
CA VAL A 51 1.43 4.03 -7.90
C VAL A 51 2.74 3.29 -8.20
N GLU A 52 3.19 3.31 -9.46
CA GLU A 52 4.46 2.68 -9.85
C GLU A 52 5.63 3.25 -9.05
N THR A 53 5.66 4.58 -8.87
CA THR A 53 6.69 5.24 -8.08
C THR A 53 6.64 4.78 -6.62
N ALA A 54 5.46 4.65 -6.02
CA ALA A 54 5.29 4.19 -4.65
C ALA A 54 5.73 2.74 -4.49
N LEU A 55 5.32 1.85 -5.40
CA LEU A 55 5.70 0.45 -5.40
C LEU A 55 7.21 0.26 -5.62
N ASN A 56 7.80 0.95 -6.62
CA ASN A 56 9.23 0.89 -6.87
C ASN A 56 10.05 1.38 -5.68
N ARG A 57 9.56 2.40 -4.96
CA ARG A 57 10.21 2.92 -3.77
C ARG A 57 10.13 1.93 -2.61
N ALA A 58 8.98 1.30 -2.39
CA ALA A 58 8.82 0.25 -1.39
C ALA A 58 9.70 -0.97 -1.69
N GLU A 59 9.75 -1.39 -2.95
CA GLU A 59 10.61 -2.47 -3.45
C GLU A 59 12.10 -2.17 -3.25
N ALA A 60 12.52 -0.93 -3.51
CA ALA A 60 13.91 -0.52 -3.31
C ALA A 60 14.33 -0.63 -1.83
N GLU A 61 13.45 -0.33 -0.90
CA GLU A 61 13.73 -0.46 0.53
C GLU A 61 13.77 -1.94 1.00
N TRP A 62 12.93 -2.81 0.44
CA TRP A 62 13.02 -4.24 0.67
C TRP A 62 14.34 -4.80 0.14
N ASN A 63 14.74 -4.43 -1.09
CA ASN A 63 16.02 -4.84 -1.69
C ASN A 63 17.23 -4.28 -0.92
N ARG A 64 17.09 -3.15 -0.24
CA ARG A 64 18.13 -2.57 0.64
C ARG A 64 18.33 -3.39 1.91
N VAL A 65 17.40 -4.26 2.26
CA VAL A 65 17.44 -5.08 3.48
C VAL A 65 17.43 -4.21 4.75
N VAL A 66 16.39 -3.37 4.86
CA VAL A 66 16.19 -2.55 6.07
C VAL A 66 15.71 -3.43 7.21
N ILE A 67 16.50 -3.52 8.28
CA ILE A 67 16.26 -4.36 9.46
C ILE A 67 16.19 -3.47 10.70
N GLU A 68 15.29 -3.75 11.63
CA GLU A 68 15.26 -3.01 12.89
C GLU A 68 16.36 -3.52 13.86
N PRO A 69 17.14 -2.61 14.51
CA PRO A 69 17.16 -1.16 14.32
C PRO A 69 18.04 -0.74 13.12
N ASP A 70 17.53 0.16 12.27
CA ASP A 70 18.28 0.73 11.14
C ASP A 70 18.11 2.26 11.13
N ALA A 71 19.18 3.01 10.81
CA ALA A 71 19.14 4.45 10.64
C ALA A 71 18.14 4.88 9.54
N ARG A 72 17.87 4.01 8.57
CA ARG A 72 16.88 4.24 7.52
C ARG A 72 15.46 4.38 8.04
N ILE A 73 15.12 3.70 9.13
CA ILE A 73 13.83 3.86 9.81
C ILE A 73 13.68 5.30 10.33
N ASP A 74 14.77 5.90 10.80
CA ASP A 74 14.79 7.31 11.17
C ASP A 74 14.50 8.22 9.98
N ASP A 75 14.96 7.87 8.78
CA ASP A 75 14.64 8.62 7.58
C ASP A 75 13.13 8.56 7.25
N TYR A 76 12.46 7.42 7.40
CA TYR A 76 11.01 7.34 7.21
C TYR A 76 10.24 8.24 8.18
N ILE A 77 10.76 8.37 9.39
CA ILE A 77 10.13 9.14 10.46
C ILE A 77 10.47 10.63 10.36
N ARG A 78 11.71 10.96 10.06
CA ARG A 78 12.29 12.30 10.20
C ARG A 78 12.20 13.18 8.99
N THR A 79 12.19 12.59 7.79
CA THR A 79 12.22 13.39 6.58
C THR A 79 10.88 14.08 6.34
N ARG A 80 10.89 15.13 5.52
CA ARG A 80 9.66 15.68 4.93
C ARG A 80 8.80 14.62 4.24
N ASP A 81 9.37 13.45 3.97
CA ASP A 81 8.69 12.27 3.42
C ASP A 81 8.11 11.36 4.50
N GLY A 82 8.46 11.58 5.76
CA GLY A 82 8.00 10.85 6.96
C GLY A 82 7.01 11.63 7.82
N LEU A 83 6.82 11.08 9.02
CA LEU A 83 5.89 11.62 10.01
C LEU A 83 6.64 12.59 10.91
N GLY A 84 6.72 13.78 10.87
CA GLY A 84 7.44 14.77 11.66
C GLY A 84 7.96 14.32 13.05
N TRP A 85 9.10 14.81 13.37
CA TRP A 85 10.04 14.45 14.43
C TRP A 85 9.47 14.31 15.86
N SER A 86 8.64 15.26 16.31
CA SER A 86 8.19 15.30 17.72
C SER A 86 7.40 14.08 18.18
N TRP A 87 6.73 13.42 17.24
CA TRP A 87 5.91 12.25 17.51
C TRP A 87 6.77 10.98 17.62
N ALA A 88 7.76 10.84 16.74
CA ALA A 88 8.65 9.69 16.72
C ALA A 88 9.56 9.61 17.95
N GLU A 89 10.07 10.74 18.44
CA GLU A 89 10.91 10.77 19.65
C GLU A 89 10.14 10.34 20.92
N GLN A 90 8.86 10.68 21.02
CA GLN A 90 8.05 10.29 22.17
C GLN A 90 7.88 8.77 22.23
N TYR A 91 7.76 8.10 21.08
CA TYR A 91 7.59 6.65 20.99
C TYR A 91 8.91 5.90 21.10
N LYS A 92 10.01 6.42 20.51
CA LYS A 92 11.36 5.84 20.65
C LYS A 92 11.81 5.74 22.10
N LYS A 93 11.48 6.73 22.92
CA LYS A 93 11.78 6.70 24.37
C LYS A 93 11.15 5.53 25.10
N ASN A 94 10.05 4.99 24.57
CA ASN A 94 9.30 3.91 25.21
C ASN A 94 9.54 2.54 24.56
N GLY A 95 10.42 2.43 23.55
CA GLY A 95 10.75 1.17 22.86
C GLY A 95 9.60 0.54 22.08
N GLN A 96 8.54 1.31 21.76
CA GLN A 96 7.29 0.80 21.17
C GLN A 96 6.87 1.61 19.93
N PHE A 97 7.80 1.92 19.06
CA PHE A 97 7.44 2.68 17.87
C PHE A 97 7.01 1.77 16.71
N ALA A 98 5.69 1.72 16.44
CA ALA A 98 5.18 1.09 15.23
C ALA A 98 5.38 2.02 14.02
N TRP A 99 6.33 1.71 13.15
CA TRP A 99 6.70 2.54 12.01
C TRP A 99 6.10 2.08 10.68
N CYS A 100 5.12 1.15 10.69
CA CYS A 100 4.44 0.68 9.48
C CYS A 100 3.82 1.84 8.67
N GLY A 101 3.16 2.78 9.36
CA GLY A 101 2.59 3.96 8.72
C GLY A 101 3.64 4.95 8.21
N ALA A 102 4.81 5.06 8.88
CA ALA A 102 5.92 5.87 8.40
C ALA A 102 6.50 5.31 7.09
N PHE A 103 6.66 4.00 7.01
CA PHE A 103 7.09 3.32 5.79
C PHE A 103 6.09 3.54 4.64
N ALA A 104 4.79 3.35 4.88
CA ALA A 104 3.76 3.59 3.88
C ALA A 104 3.77 5.06 3.40
N ALA A 105 3.96 6.03 4.32
CA ALA A 105 4.10 7.45 3.98
C ALA A 105 5.35 7.73 3.15
N TYR A 106 6.44 7.03 3.41
CA TYR A 106 7.67 7.11 2.63
C TYR A 106 7.47 6.54 1.22
N ALA A 107 6.88 5.36 1.09
CA ALA A 107 6.54 4.76 -0.21
C ALA A 107 5.67 5.74 -1.04
N TRP A 108 4.65 6.29 -0.44
CA TRP A 108 3.73 7.27 -1.04
C TRP A 108 4.19 8.72 -0.89
N SER A 109 5.47 9.01 -1.02
CA SER A 109 5.99 10.39 -0.88
C SER A 109 5.49 11.35 -1.96
N SER A 110 4.88 10.87 -3.04
CA SER A 110 4.13 11.68 -4.01
C SER A 110 2.80 12.22 -3.47
N VAL A 111 2.28 11.66 -2.38
CA VAL A 111 1.10 12.22 -1.70
C VAL A 111 1.51 13.49 -0.95
N ARG A 112 0.63 14.48 -0.91
CA ARG A 112 0.85 15.75 -0.21
C ARG A 112 1.28 15.53 1.24
N LEU A 113 2.24 16.33 1.67
CA LEU A 113 2.87 16.19 2.99
C LEU A 113 1.86 16.28 4.13
N ASP A 114 0.86 17.18 4.03
CA ASP A 114 -0.15 17.35 5.07
C ASP A 114 -1.04 16.10 5.23
N ILE A 115 -1.33 15.39 4.15
CA ILE A 115 -2.06 14.12 4.15
C ILE A 115 -1.19 13.04 4.79
N ARG A 116 0.07 12.89 4.36
CA ARG A 116 0.99 11.90 4.94
C ARG A 116 1.15 12.09 6.44
N GLN A 117 1.36 13.32 6.89
CA GLN A 117 1.53 13.62 8.31
C GLN A 117 0.27 13.43 9.16
N LYS A 118 -0.91 13.71 8.59
CA LYS A 118 -2.17 13.66 9.35
C LYS A 118 -2.85 12.28 9.33
N ILE A 119 -2.64 11.48 8.29
CA ILE A 119 -3.40 10.25 8.06
C ILE A 119 -2.54 9.00 8.26
N PHE A 120 -1.38 8.93 7.59
CA PHE A 120 -0.51 7.76 7.61
C PHE A 120 0.02 7.32 9.00
N PRO A 121 0.16 8.19 10.00
CA PRO A 121 0.67 7.78 11.31
C PRO A 121 -0.08 6.65 12.03
N SER A 122 -1.34 6.42 11.72
CA SER A 122 -2.07 5.35 12.42
C SER A 122 -3.29 4.83 11.66
N CYS A 123 -3.62 3.56 11.87
CA CYS A 123 -4.82 2.91 11.35
C CYS A 123 -6.09 3.70 11.71
N TYR A 124 -6.19 4.18 12.95
CA TYR A 124 -7.32 4.99 13.40
C TYR A 124 -7.48 6.28 12.60
N ARG A 125 -6.38 6.94 12.21
CA ARG A 125 -6.44 8.16 11.42
C ARG A 125 -6.93 7.90 10.00
N PHE A 126 -6.54 6.80 9.37
CA PHE A 126 -7.13 6.36 8.11
C PHE A 126 -8.64 6.19 8.24
N TYR A 127 -9.08 5.40 9.21
CA TYR A 127 -10.50 5.19 9.45
C TYR A 127 -11.26 6.49 9.71
N SER A 128 -10.78 7.34 10.64
CA SER A 128 -11.48 8.56 11.03
C SER A 128 -11.52 9.64 9.94
N ARG A 129 -10.54 9.66 9.04
CA ARG A 129 -10.42 10.67 7.97
C ARG A 129 -10.89 10.19 6.61
N TRP A 130 -10.62 8.95 6.26
CA TRP A 130 -10.91 8.39 4.95
C TRP A 130 -12.00 7.31 4.96
N GLY A 131 -12.34 6.74 6.10
CA GLY A 131 -13.25 5.60 6.20
C GLY A 131 -14.69 5.83 5.68
N LYS A 132 -15.09 7.10 5.51
CA LYS A 132 -16.41 7.49 4.94
C LYS A 132 -16.26 8.28 3.65
N THR A 133 -15.14 8.18 2.98
CA THR A 133 -14.85 8.88 1.73
C THR A 133 -14.73 7.90 0.58
N GLN A 134 -14.71 8.41 -0.64
CA GLN A 134 -14.47 7.63 -1.86
C GLN A 134 -13.10 6.91 -1.88
N ARG A 135 -12.20 7.22 -0.94
CA ARG A 135 -10.90 6.55 -0.81
C ARG A 135 -11.02 5.18 -0.15
N CYS A 136 -12.10 4.93 0.60
CA CYS A 136 -12.37 3.62 1.19
C CYS A 136 -12.95 2.70 0.12
N ILE A 137 -12.23 1.66 -0.21
CA ILE A 137 -12.53 0.72 -1.30
C ILE A 137 -12.99 -0.61 -0.69
N GLU A 138 -13.93 -1.28 -1.34
CA GLU A 138 -14.27 -2.65 -1.00
C GLU A 138 -13.05 -3.57 -1.12
N PRO A 139 -12.74 -4.40 -0.13
CA PRO A 139 -11.53 -5.24 -0.14
C PRO A 139 -11.36 -6.10 -1.39
N SER A 140 -12.46 -6.58 -1.99
CA SER A 140 -12.44 -7.35 -3.24
C SER A 140 -11.99 -6.56 -4.47
N LEU A 141 -11.97 -5.23 -4.38
CA LEU A 141 -11.57 -4.29 -5.45
C LEU A 141 -10.18 -3.72 -5.22
N MET A 142 -9.42 -4.29 -4.28
CA MET A 142 -8.04 -3.90 -4.00
C MET A 142 -7.17 -4.01 -5.25
N LEU A 143 -6.30 -3.04 -5.43
CA LEU A 143 -5.31 -2.98 -6.52
C LEU A 143 -3.90 -2.75 -5.94
N PRO A 144 -2.86 -3.07 -6.72
CA PRO A 144 -1.48 -2.70 -6.35
C PRO A 144 -1.37 -1.21 -6.04
N GLY A 145 -0.70 -0.86 -4.94
CA GLY A 145 -0.54 0.50 -4.44
C GLY A 145 -1.57 0.91 -3.39
N ASP A 146 -2.69 0.22 -3.26
CA ASP A 146 -3.66 0.54 -2.20
C ASP A 146 -3.03 0.38 -0.82
N ILE A 147 -3.40 1.26 0.10
CA ILE A 147 -3.03 1.18 1.51
C ILE A 147 -4.03 0.25 2.20
N VAL A 148 -3.54 -0.81 2.80
CA VAL A 148 -4.39 -1.81 3.46
C VAL A 148 -4.18 -1.77 4.96
N ILE A 149 -5.25 -1.62 5.69
CA ILE A 149 -5.26 -1.78 7.13
C ILE A 149 -5.66 -3.21 7.43
N ILE A 150 -4.77 -3.93 8.10
CA ILE A 150 -5.01 -5.32 8.51
C ILE A 150 -5.05 -5.46 10.02
N SER A 151 -5.65 -6.54 10.49
CA SER A 151 -5.45 -7.00 11.85
C SER A 151 -4.37 -8.08 11.90
N THR A 152 -3.38 -7.90 12.76
CA THR A 152 -2.37 -8.93 13.04
C THR A 152 -2.88 -10.00 14.02
N VAL A 153 -4.01 -9.73 14.68
CA VAL A 153 -4.67 -10.62 15.64
C VAL A 153 -5.93 -11.22 15.02
N ASN A 154 -6.10 -12.55 15.12
CA ASN A 154 -7.31 -13.23 14.66
C ASN A 154 -8.55 -12.74 15.42
N GLY A 155 -9.61 -12.41 14.67
CA GLY A 155 -10.89 -12.01 15.27
C GLY A 155 -10.90 -10.64 15.93
N ALA A 156 -9.86 -9.81 15.70
CA ALA A 156 -9.88 -8.43 16.16
C ALA A 156 -10.97 -7.63 15.45
N SER A 157 -11.57 -6.69 16.15
CA SER A 157 -12.61 -5.81 15.61
C SER A 157 -12.06 -4.54 14.95
N TRP A 158 -10.74 -4.37 14.91
CA TRP A 158 -10.06 -3.19 14.34
C TRP A 158 -8.66 -3.56 13.81
N GLY A 159 -8.16 -2.73 12.89
CA GLY A 159 -6.84 -2.93 12.31
C GLY A 159 -5.72 -2.29 13.12
N ASP A 160 -4.61 -2.96 13.23
CA ASP A 160 -3.44 -2.56 14.02
C ASP A 160 -2.16 -2.42 13.19
N HIS A 161 -2.22 -2.73 11.89
CA HIS A 161 -1.06 -2.65 11.00
C HIS A 161 -1.41 -2.05 9.65
N ILE A 162 -0.47 -1.29 9.08
CA ILE A 162 -0.59 -0.61 7.78
C ILE A 162 0.34 -1.29 6.79
N THR A 163 -0.19 -1.70 5.65
CA THR A 163 0.54 -2.33 4.57
C THR A 163 0.32 -1.62 3.24
N VAL A 164 1.17 -1.87 2.27
CA VAL A 164 0.98 -1.47 0.87
C VAL A 164 0.74 -2.72 0.05
N ALA A 165 -0.41 -2.83 -0.60
CA ALA A 165 -0.72 -3.95 -1.49
C ALA A 165 0.19 -3.92 -2.72
N THR A 166 0.73 -5.06 -3.12
CA THR A 166 1.51 -5.23 -4.35
C THR A 166 0.79 -6.08 -5.39
N SER A 167 -0.31 -6.72 -5.01
CA SER A 167 -1.20 -7.44 -5.92
C SER A 167 -2.67 -7.15 -5.62
N ALA A 168 -3.54 -7.44 -6.59
CA ALA A 168 -4.96 -7.62 -6.33
C ALA A 168 -5.18 -8.91 -5.52
N PRO A 169 -6.36 -9.09 -4.90
CA PRO A 169 -6.75 -10.36 -4.28
C PRO A 169 -6.70 -11.51 -5.28
N SER A 170 -6.10 -12.61 -4.87
CA SER A 170 -6.05 -13.85 -5.65
C SER A 170 -7.25 -14.74 -5.36
N SER A 171 -7.45 -15.77 -6.19
CA SER A 171 -8.58 -16.69 -6.07
C SER A 171 -8.51 -17.62 -4.84
N ASP A 172 -7.35 -17.73 -4.22
CA ASP A 172 -7.14 -18.48 -2.97
C ASP A 172 -7.44 -17.65 -1.71
N GLY A 173 -7.88 -16.39 -1.88
CA GLY A 173 -8.23 -15.50 -0.78
C GLY A 173 -7.02 -14.84 -0.13
N THR A 174 -5.92 -14.67 -0.86
CA THR A 174 -4.71 -13.99 -0.39
C THR A 174 -4.38 -12.77 -1.25
N PHE A 175 -3.45 -11.94 -0.80
CA PHE A 175 -2.84 -10.86 -1.56
C PHE A 175 -1.41 -10.60 -1.09
N GLU A 176 -0.59 -10.02 -1.96
CA GLU A 176 0.81 -9.71 -1.67
C GLU A 176 0.96 -8.28 -1.14
N THR A 177 1.91 -8.09 -0.21
CA THR A 177 2.20 -6.80 0.41
C THR A 177 3.69 -6.52 0.49
N ILE A 178 4.04 -5.22 0.61
CA ILE A 178 5.31 -4.75 1.19
C ILE A 178 4.99 -3.94 2.43
N GLU A 179 5.66 -4.25 3.53
CA GLU A 179 5.33 -3.75 4.85
C GLU A 179 6.57 -3.27 5.59
N GLY A 180 6.47 -2.16 6.27
CA GLY A 180 7.43 -1.77 7.30
C GLY A 180 6.98 -2.24 8.68
N ASN A 181 7.90 -2.43 9.61
CA ASN A 181 7.60 -2.90 10.98
C ASN A 181 6.93 -4.28 10.98
N ALA A 182 7.37 -5.16 10.11
CA ALA A 182 6.87 -6.51 9.99
C ALA A 182 7.98 -7.53 10.18
N ARG A 183 7.62 -8.75 10.57
CA ARG A 183 8.56 -9.86 10.73
C ARG A 183 8.36 -10.91 9.65
N GLY A 184 9.46 -11.31 9.02
CA GLY A 184 9.41 -12.31 7.95
C GLY A 184 10.75 -12.49 7.26
N ILE A 185 10.71 -12.86 5.97
CA ILE A 185 11.91 -13.03 5.15
C ILE A 185 12.28 -11.68 4.52
N LEU A 186 13.49 -11.24 4.82
CA LEU A 186 14.11 -10.02 4.30
C LEU A 186 14.59 -10.22 2.86
N GLY A 187 14.90 -9.11 2.16
CA GLY A 187 15.38 -9.14 0.77
C GLY A 187 16.64 -9.96 0.52
N ASN A 188 17.46 -10.23 1.55
CA ASN A 188 18.64 -11.10 1.48
C ASN A 188 18.35 -12.56 1.84
N GLY A 189 17.11 -12.95 2.09
CA GLY A 189 16.69 -14.30 2.46
C GLY A 189 16.82 -14.63 3.95
N SER A 190 17.36 -13.73 4.79
CA SER A 190 17.37 -13.94 6.25
C SER A 190 16.00 -13.64 6.87
N THR A 191 15.78 -14.11 8.09
CA THR A 191 14.58 -13.78 8.86
C THR A 191 14.87 -12.63 9.81
N GLY A 192 13.97 -11.64 9.85
CA GLY A 192 14.13 -10.47 10.73
C GLY A 192 12.84 -9.65 10.83
N GLU A 193 12.96 -8.52 11.51
CA GLU A 193 11.94 -7.47 11.59
C GLU A 193 12.43 -6.26 10.80
N GLY A 194 11.59 -5.76 9.88
CA GLY A 194 12.06 -4.73 8.96
C GLY A 194 11.08 -4.40 7.86
N VAL A 195 11.60 -4.12 6.66
CA VAL A 195 10.80 -4.02 5.44
C VAL A 195 10.70 -5.40 4.81
N ILE A 196 9.49 -5.94 4.74
CA ILE A 196 9.21 -7.34 4.42
C ILE A 196 8.17 -7.43 3.31
N LYS A 197 8.33 -8.40 2.42
CA LYS A 197 7.25 -8.86 1.52
C LYS A 197 6.51 -10.02 2.17
N LEU A 198 5.20 -9.96 2.18
CA LEU A 198 4.35 -10.99 2.77
C LEU A 198 3.13 -11.27 1.91
N THR A 199 2.69 -12.53 1.97
CA THR A 199 1.36 -12.94 1.52
C THR A 199 0.42 -12.83 2.71
N ARG A 200 -0.67 -12.07 2.57
CA ARG A 200 -1.67 -11.84 3.61
C ARG A 200 -3.01 -12.43 3.23
N PRO A 201 -3.72 -13.10 4.14
CA PRO A 201 -5.07 -13.59 3.87
C PRO A 201 -6.07 -12.42 3.90
N MET A 202 -7.03 -12.45 2.96
CA MET A 202 -8.08 -11.42 2.85
C MET A 202 -8.94 -11.29 4.11
N GLU A 203 -9.09 -12.37 4.89
CA GLU A 203 -9.83 -12.35 6.17
C GLU A 203 -9.22 -11.42 7.23
N ARG A 204 -7.95 -10.98 7.02
CA ARG A 204 -7.26 -10.02 7.89
C ARG A 204 -7.49 -8.57 7.49
N VAL A 205 -8.05 -8.34 6.31
CA VAL A 205 -8.28 -6.99 5.79
C VAL A 205 -9.44 -6.34 6.54
N MET A 206 -9.15 -5.21 7.18
CA MET A 206 -10.14 -4.40 7.87
C MET A 206 -10.63 -3.25 6.99
N TYR A 207 -9.72 -2.61 6.27
CA TYR A 207 -10.02 -1.50 5.36
C TYR A 207 -9.00 -1.45 4.24
N VAL A 208 -9.46 -1.01 3.07
CA VAL A 208 -8.60 -0.70 1.91
C VAL A 208 -8.79 0.77 1.56
N TYR A 209 -7.71 1.50 1.36
CA TYR A 209 -7.73 2.91 1.00
C TYR A 209 -6.92 3.16 -0.25
N ARG A 210 -7.54 3.78 -1.23
CA ARG A 210 -6.90 4.20 -2.48
C ARG A 210 -6.47 5.64 -2.41
N VAL A 211 -5.23 5.91 -2.78
CA VAL A 211 -4.74 7.26 -3.02
C VAL A 211 -5.34 7.75 -4.35
N LEU A 212 -5.93 8.93 -4.35
CA LEU A 212 -6.54 9.54 -5.54
C LEU A 212 -5.61 10.62 -6.10
N GLU A 213 -5.83 11.01 -7.36
CA GLU A 213 -5.03 12.06 -8.03
C GLU A 213 -5.00 13.37 -7.23
N GLU A 214 -6.11 13.76 -6.64
CA GLU A 214 -6.23 14.96 -5.80
C GLU A 214 -5.42 14.94 -4.50
N ASP A 215 -4.92 13.76 -4.10
CA ASP A 215 -4.06 13.57 -2.93
C ASP A 215 -2.58 13.78 -3.25
N LEU A 216 -2.22 13.79 -4.54
CA LEU A 216 -0.85 13.94 -5.00
C LEU A 216 -0.36 15.40 -4.88
N ALA A 217 0.97 15.55 -4.76
CA ALA A 217 1.64 16.86 -4.61
C ALA A 217 2.00 17.46 -5.97
#